data_5371d32d66257d8023178bc87fc15d02
#
_entry.id   5371d32d66257d8023178bc87fc15d02
#
_cell.length_a   1.000
_cell.length_b   1.000
_cell.length_c   1.000
_cell.angle_alpha   90.00
_cell.angle_beta   90.00
_cell.angle_gamma   90.00
#
_symmetry.space_group_name_H-M   'P 1'
#
loop_
_entity.id
_entity.type
_entity.pdbx_description
1 polymer ?
#
loop_
_entity_poly.entity_id
_entity_poly.type
_entity_poly.pdbx_seq_one_letter_code
_entity_poly.pdbx_strand_id
1 'polypeptide(L)'
;MKNKYSIFSLVRNAFSYHQNWPEAWRSPDPRPAYDVIIVGGGGHGLATAYYLAKEHSIARIAVLEKGWIGGGNTGRNTTIVRSNYLWDEAACLYEKSLKLWEGLSQELNYNVMFSQRGVMNLGHSLQDLRDIVRRSSANLLNGIDSEVLTPAQIKQIEPTINISQQTRYPILGASFQPRGGVARHDAVAWGFARGADRYGVDIIQNCEVTGIRQKNGSVTGVETTRGFIAGSKVGIVAAGHSSVLADYAGLRMPIESHPLQALVSEPLKPVLNTVIMSNAVHGYISQSDKGELVIGAGIDPYIGYGQRGSYSVIEGNIAAIVELFPNFSRVKMLRQWGGIVDVCPDACPIISLTPVKGLYFNCGWGTG
;
A
#
# COMPACT_ATOMS: atom_id res chain seq x y z
N MET A 1 11.55 19.34 19.88
CA MET A 1 10.08 19.16 19.83
C MET A 1 9.57 19.02 21.26
N LYS A 2 8.52 19.77 21.67
CA LYS A 2 7.90 19.56 22.98
C LYS A 2 7.25 18.18 22.99
N ASN A 3 7.64 17.35 23.94
CA ASN A 3 7.09 16.01 24.12
C ASN A 3 5.58 16.12 24.43
N LYS A 4 4.71 15.68 23.51
CA LYS A 4 3.25 15.77 23.67
C LYS A 4 2.71 14.74 24.67
N TYR A 5 3.52 13.76 25.04
CA TYR A 5 3.18 12.70 26.00
C TYR A 5 3.83 13.01 27.35
N SER A 6 3.14 13.76 28.18
CA SER A 6 3.58 14.05 29.55
C SER A 6 2.45 13.78 30.53
N ILE A 7 2.80 13.55 31.79
CA ILE A 7 1.80 13.38 32.86
C ILE A 7 0.89 14.61 32.98
N PHE A 8 1.42 15.81 32.76
CA PHE A 8 0.62 17.05 32.76
C PHE A 8 -0.36 17.08 31.57
N SER A 9 0.02 16.56 30.41
CA SER A 9 -0.90 16.43 29.28
C SER A 9 -2.02 15.42 29.58
N LEU A 10 -1.68 14.30 30.20
CA LEU A 10 -2.67 13.30 30.62
C LEU A 10 -3.70 13.90 31.62
N VAL A 11 -3.22 14.56 32.67
CA VAL A 11 -4.06 15.19 33.67
C VAL A 11 -4.95 16.27 33.05
N ARG A 12 -4.39 17.15 32.23
CA ARG A 12 -5.16 18.19 31.54
C ARG A 12 -6.27 17.60 30.67
N ASN A 13 -5.96 16.54 29.90
CA ASN A 13 -6.93 15.90 29.01
C ASN A 13 -8.00 15.14 29.81
N ALA A 14 -7.66 14.53 30.95
CA ALA A 14 -8.61 13.90 31.84
C ALA A 14 -9.63 14.93 32.41
N PHE A 15 -9.16 16.07 32.88
CA PHE A 15 -10.04 17.15 33.40
C PHE A 15 -10.89 17.81 32.31
N SER A 16 -10.46 17.77 31.02
CA SER A 16 -11.27 18.26 29.92
C SER A 16 -12.15 17.16 29.28
N TYR A 17 -12.31 16.01 29.91
CA TYR A 17 -13.03 14.84 29.37
C TYR A 17 -12.54 14.45 27.96
N HIS A 18 -11.26 14.63 27.71
CA HIS A 18 -10.65 14.39 26.38
C HIS A 18 -11.26 15.23 25.25
N GLN A 19 -11.85 16.37 25.58
CA GLN A 19 -12.32 17.37 24.62
C GLN A 19 -11.19 18.34 24.25
N ASN A 20 -11.33 19.02 23.13
CA ASN A 20 -10.35 20.02 22.64
C ASN A 20 -8.94 19.46 22.37
N TRP A 21 -8.87 18.23 21.91
CA TRP A 21 -7.61 17.71 21.40
C TRP A 21 -7.17 18.48 20.16
N PRO A 22 -5.87 18.79 20.01
CA PRO A 22 -5.39 19.37 18.77
C PRO A 22 -5.60 18.39 17.63
N GLU A 23 -6.06 18.89 16.50
CA GLU A 23 -6.15 18.09 15.28
C GLU A 23 -4.80 17.45 14.94
N ALA A 24 -4.82 16.22 14.44
CA ALA A 24 -3.63 15.49 14.07
C ALA A 24 -2.91 16.10 12.84
N TRP A 25 -3.71 16.73 11.95
CA TRP A 25 -3.30 17.57 10.81
C TRP A 25 -4.41 18.58 10.55
N ARG A 26 -4.05 19.69 9.87
CA ARG A 26 -5.01 20.72 9.46
C ARG A 26 -5.79 20.24 8.23
N SER A 27 -7.02 20.73 8.07
CA SER A 27 -7.83 20.58 6.86
C SER A 27 -8.30 21.97 6.41
N PRO A 28 -7.39 22.80 5.87
CA PRO A 28 -7.72 24.17 5.49
C PRO A 28 -8.58 24.22 4.23
N ASP A 29 -9.20 25.36 3.98
CA ASP A 29 -9.75 25.66 2.66
C ASP A 29 -8.62 25.81 1.64
N PRO A 30 -8.86 25.44 0.37
CA PRO A 30 -7.84 25.56 -0.66
C PRO A 30 -7.45 27.01 -0.91
N ARG A 31 -6.13 27.25 -1.03
CA ARG A 31 -5.64 28.55 -1.50
C ARG A 31 -5.87 28.68 -3.02
N PRO A 32 -5.91 29.91 -3.55
CA PRO A 32 -6.07 30.12 -4.99
C PRO A 32 -4.97 29.51 -5.86
N ALA A 33 -3.75 29.32 -5.29
CA ALA A 33 -2.59 28.81 -6.02
C ALA A 33 -1.59 28.08 -5.14
N TYR A 34 -0.93 27.07 -5.73
CA TYR A 34 0.16 26.30 -5.12
C TYR A 34 1.32 26.11 -6.09
N ASP A 35 2.50 25.84 -5.55
CA ASP A 35 3.69 25.47 -6.35
C ASP A 35 3.57 24.03 -6.87
N VAL A 36 3.01 23.15 -6.05
CA VAL A 36 2.74 21.75 -6.40
C VAL A 36 1.36 21.34 -5.89
N ILE A 37 0.59 20.71 -6.75
CA ILE A 37 -0.69 20.08 -6.41
C ILE A 37 -0.53 18.58 -6.56
N ILE A 38 -0.85 17.82 -5.53
CA ILE A 38 -0.86 16.36 -5.53
C ILE A 38 -2.31 15.89 -5.46
N VAL A 39 -2.74 15.11 -6.45
CA VAL A 39 -4.10 14.56 -6.53
C VAL A 39 -4.08 13.14 -6.00
N GLY A 40 -4.70 12.94 -4.84
CA GLY A 40 -4.79 11.68 -4.10
C GLY A 40 -4.14 11.73 -2.73
N GLY A 41 -4.95 11.61 -1.68
CA GLY A 41 -4.57 11.59 -0.26
C GLY A 41 -4.27 10.18 0.29
N GLY A 42 -3.80 9.28 -0.56
CA GLY A 42 -3.29 7.97 -0.17
C GLY A 42 -1.86 8.00 0.35
N GLY A 43 -1.31 6.84 0.73
CA GLY A 43 0.05 6.72 1.26
C GLY A 43 1.10 7.33 0.34
N HIS A 44 1.04 7.05 -0.97
CA HIS A 44 1.99 7.59 -1.95
C HIS A 44 1.86 9.11 -2.13
N GLY A 45 0.64 9.66 -2.19
CA GLY A 45 0.44 11.10 -2.33
C GLY A 45 0.91 11.88 -1.12
N LEU A 46 0.59 11.39 0.08
CA LEU A 46 1.02 11.98 1.34
C LEU A 46 2.54 11.89 1.54
N ALA A 47 3.15 10.73 1.18
CA ALA A 47 4.60 10.55 1.21
C ALA A 47 5.30 11.50 0.22
N THR A 48 4.76 11.60 -1.02
CA THR A 48 5.30 12.53 -2.03
C THR A 48 5.28 13.97 -1.51
N ALA A 49 4.16 14.42 -0.94
CA ALA A 49 4.04 15.76 -0.36
C ALA A 49 5.04 15.98 0.79
N TYR A 50 5.15 14.98 1.67
CA TYR A 50 6.08 15.03 2.80
C TYR A 50 7.53 15.18 2.35
N TYR A 51 7.99 14.34 1.43
CA TYR A 51 9.38 14.38 0.97
C TYR A 51 9.68 15.60 0.09
N LEU A 52 8.73 16.08 -0.72
CA LEU A 52 8.89 17.34 -1.46
C LEU A 52 9.07 18.53 -0.51
N ALA A 53 8.31 18.59 0.56
CA ALA A 53 8.44 19.66 1.56
C ALA A 53 9.72 19.52 2.39
N LYS A 54 10.04 18.30 2.84
CA LYS A 54 11.18 18.03 3.71
C LYS A 54 12.53 18.16 3.00
N GLU A 55 12.68 17.50 1.84
CA GLU A 55 13.98 17.36 1.17
C GLU A 55 14.23 18.48 0.14
N HIS A 56 13.16 19.04 -0.43
CA HIS A 56 13.26 20.06 -1.48
C HIS A 56 12.78 21.45 -1.04
N SER A 57 12.35 21.61 0.22
CA SER A 57 11.90 22.88 0.79
C SER A 57 10.81 23.59 -0.02
N ILE A 58 9.95 22.84 -0.71
CA ILE A 58 8.82 23.40 -1.46
C ILE A 58 7.75 23.85 -0.46
N ALA A 59 7.44 25.14 -0.44
CA ALA A 59 6.63 25.74 0.63
C ALA A 59 5.11 25.61 0.44
N ARG A 60 4.64 25.66 -0.81
CA ARG A 60 3.21 25.70 -1.12
C ARG A 60 2.78 24.44 -1.85
N ILE A 61 2.53 23.38 -1.08
CA ILE A 61 2.05 22.09 -1.58
C ILE A 61 0.63 21.87 -1.11
N ALA A 62 -0.26 21.46 -2.02
CA ALA A 62 -1.58 20.93 -1.68
C ALA A 62 -1.67 19.44 -1.97
N VAL A 63 -2.28 18.68 -1.08
CA VAL A 63 -2.79 17.34 -1.34
C VAL A 63 -4.31 17.42 -1.43
N LEU A 64 -4.86 17.10 -2.59
CA LEU A 64 -6.31 17.11 -2.84
C LEU A 64 -6.84 15.68 -2.78
N GLU A 65 -7.77 15.43 -1.86
CA GLU A 65 -8.38 14.12 -1.68
C GLU A 65 -9.90 14.24 -1.84
N LYS A 66 -10.48 13.43 -2.73
CA LYS A 66 -11.94 13.47 -3.00
C LYS A 66 -12.80 13.08 -1.81
N GLY A 67 -12.28 12.21 -0.96
CA GLY A 67 -12.96 11.76 0.26
C GLY A 67 -12.13 12.11 1.50
N TRP A 68 -11.62 11.10 2.15
CA TRP A 68 -10.78 11.24 3.36
C TRP A 68 -9.42 10.58 3.17
N ILE A 69 -8.44 11.01 3.94
CA ILE A 69 -7.07 10.47 3.91
C ILE A 69 -7.08 8.95 4.01
N GLY A 70 -6.40 8.31 3.06
CA GLY A 70 -6.30 6.85 3.01
C GLY A 70 -7.59 6.14 2.62
N GLY A 71 -8.67 6.85 2.27
CA GLY A 71 -9.97 6.27 1.94
C GLY A 71 -10.02 5.44 0.64
N GLY A 72 -9.00 5.56 -0.21
CA GLY A 72 -8.82 4.75 -1.43
C GLY A 72 -8.16 3.39 -1.15
N ASN A 73 -7.23 2.99 -2.02
CA ASN A 73 -6.51 1.72 -1.90
C ASN A 73 -5.67 1.61 -0.62
N THR A 74 -5.15 2.71 -0.11
CA THR A 74 -4.38 2.68 1.15
C THR A 74 -5.18 2.05 2.28
N GLY A 75 -6.43 2.47 2.51
CA GLY A 75 -7.30 1.90 3.54
C GLY A 75 -7.87 0.51 3.23
N ARG A 76 -7.55 -0.04 2.05
CA ARG A 76 -7.97 -1.37 1.59
C ARG A 76 -6.79 -2.30 1.34
N ASN A 77 -5.58 -1.81 1.54
CA ASN A 77 -4.35 -2.56 1.36
C ASN A 77 -4.15 -3.53 2.53
N THR A 78 -3.57 -4.69 2.25
CA THR A 78 -3.16 -5.67 3.26
C THR A 78 -1.74 -5.44 3.76
N THR A 79 -1.06 -4.44 3.20
CA THR A 79 0.20 -3.83 3.63
C THR A 79 1.37 -4.79 3.84
N ILE A 80 1.58 -5.67 2.89
CA ILE A 80 2.79 -6.49 2.84
C ILE A 80 3.92 -5.62 2.28
N VAL A 81 4.99 -5.47 3.03
CA VAL A 81 6.18 -4.70 2.65
C VAL A 81 7.33 -5.66 2.38
N ARG A 82 7.91 -5.61 1.18
CA ARG A 82 9.01 -6.48 0.76
C ARG A 82 9.81 -5.83 -0.37
N SER A 83 11.02 -6.33 -0.66
CA SER A 83 11.87 -5.86 -1.77
C SER A 83 12.34 -6.96 -2.73
N ASN A 84 11.96 -8.21 -2.49
CA ASN A 84 12.40 -9.38 -3.26
C ASN A 84 11.71 -9.50 -4.64
N TYR A 85 11.82 -8.46 -5.46
CA TYR A 85 11.33 -8.44 -6.84
C TYR A 85 12.37 -9.03 -7.81
N LEU A 86 11.93 -9.46 -8.99
CA LEU A 86 12.81 -10.15 -9.94
C LEU A 86 13.68 -9.19 -10.75
N TRP A 87 13.08 -8.10 -11.24
CA TRP A 87 13.76 -7.16 -12.14
C TRP A 87 14.65 -6.21 -11.34
N ASP A 88 15.86 -5.96 -11.80
CA ASP A 88 16.88 -5.19 -11.10
C ASP A 88 16.41 -3.78 -10.74
N GLU A 89 15.75 -3.08 -11.67
CA GLU A 89 15.24 -1.73 -11.45
C GLU A 89 14.15 -1.72 -10.35
N ALA A 90 13.22 -2.67 -10.43
CA ALA A 90 12.18 -2.83 -9.42
C ALA A 90 12.79 -3.24 -8.07
N ALA A 91 13.71 -4.21 -8.06
CA ALA A 91 14.40 -4.66 -6.87
C ALA A 91 15.14 -3.52 -6.16
N CYS A 92 15.89 -2.70 -6.91
CA CYS A 92 16.58 -1.52 -6.38
C CYS A 92 15.62 -0.48 -5.79
N LEU A 93 14.51 -0.19 -6.49
CA LEU A 93 13.48 0.74 -6.01
C LEU A 93 12.85 0.26 -4.71
N TYR A 94 12.42 -1.00 -4.68
CA TYR A 94 11.76 -1.57 -3.51
C TYR A 94 12.72 -1.79 -2.33
N GLU A 95 14.00 -2.10 -2.58
CA GLU A 95 14.99 -2.18 -1.51
C GLU A 95 15.28 -0.81 -0.88
N LYS A 96 15.37 0.24 -1.70
CA LYS A 96 15.44 1.60 -1.17
C LYS A 96 14.19 1.94 -0.34
N SER A 97 13.02 1.55 -0.82
CA SER A 97 11.77 1.72 -0.09
C SER A 97 11.79 0.97 1.25
N LEU A 98 12.22 -0.31 1.26
CA LEU A 98 12.31 -1.10 2.50
C LEU A 98 13.22 -0.45 3.54
N LYS A 99 14.37 0.08 3.13
CA LYS A 99 15.28 0.85 4.00
C LYS A 99 14.62 2.11 4.58
N LEU A 100 13.77 2.78 3.82
CA LEU A 100 12.97 3.90 4.34
C LEU A 100 11.93 3.42 5.36
N TRP A 101 11.25 2.29 5.09
CA TRP A 101 10.32 1.69 6.03
C TRP A 101 10.94 1.36 7.39
N GLU A 102 12.17 0.86 7.41
CA GLU A 102 12.90 0.51 8.64
C GLU A 102 13.12 1.71 9.56
N GLY A 103 13.30 2.91 9.00
CA GLY A 103 13.48 4.15 9.75
C GLY A 103 12.21 4.99 9.92
N LEU A 104 11.10 4.63 9.27
CA LEU A 104 9.96 5.51 9.07
C LEU A 104 9.26 5.95 10.37
N SER A 105 9.14 5.05 11.34
CA SER A 105 8.51 5.39 12.62
C SER A 105 9.29 6.46 13.40
N GLN A 106 10.62 6.40 13.37
CA GLN A 106 11.49 7.38 13.98
C GLN A 106 11.45 8.72 13.21
N GLU A 107 11.52 8.64 11.89
CA GLU A 107 11.49 9.82 11.02
C GLU A 107 10.20 10.63 11.18
N LEU A 108 9.07 9.97 11.17
CA LEU A 108 7.76 10.61 11.34
C LEU A 108 7.44 10.95 12.80
N ASN A 109 8.22 10.44 13.76
CA ASN A 109 7.85 10.42 15.19
C ASN A 109 6.41 9.93 15.36
N TYR A 110 6.10 8.80 14.70
CA TYR A 110 4.79 8.18 14.69
C TYR A 110 4.93 6.69 14.35
N ASN A 111 4.43 5.81 15.20
CA ASN A 111 4.53 4.38 15.00
C ASN A 111 3.63 3.94 13.83
N VAL A 112 4.23 3.59 12.69
CA VAL A 112 3.54 3.04 11.51
C VAL A 112 3.28 1.54 11.64
N MET A 113 3.65 0.94 12.77
CA MET A 113 3.46 -0.48 13.09
C MET A 113 4.06 -1.38 12.01
N PHE A 114 5.24 -1.02 11.50
CA PHE A 114 5.98 -1.90 10.61
C PHE A 114 6.62 -3.02 11.42
N SER A 115 6.21 -4.25 11.10
CA SER A 115 6.63 -5.48 11.79
C SER A 115 7.31 -6.38 10.77
N GLN A 116 8.65 -6.50 10.90
CA GLN A 116 9.48 -7.38 10.07
C GLN A 116 9.36 -8.81 10.58
N ARG A 117 8.50 -9.59 9.93
CA ARG A 117 8.18 -10.98 10.29
C ARG A 117 8.61 -11.97 9.21
N GLY A 118 9.23 -11.45 8.16
CA GLY A 118 9.52 -12.19 6.96
C GLY A 118 8.33 -12.31 5.99
N VAL A 119 8.67 -12.47 4.73
CA VAL A 119 7.72 -12.76 3.64
C VAL A 119 8.19 -14.01 2.93
N MET A 120 7.34 -15.02 2.89
CA MET A 120 7.60 -16.33 2.29
C MET A 120 6.70 -16.52 1.07
N ASN A 121 7.29 -16.83 -0.08
CA ASN A 121 6.56 -17.16 -1.29
C ASN A 121 6.74 -18.64 -1.63
N LEU A 122 5.63 -19.40 -1.57
CA LEU A 122 5.62 -20.85 -1.75
C LEU A 122 5.72 -21.23 -3.23
N GLY A 123 6.43 -22.33 -3.49
CA GLY A 123 6.51 -23.00 -4.79
C GLY A 123 5.88 -24.40 -4.73
N HIS A 124 5.04 -24.70 -5.71
CA HIS A 124 4.24 -25.92 -5.76
C HIS A 124 4.56 -26.82 -6.97
N SER A 125 5.42 -26.32 -7.87
CA SER A 125 5.89 -27.06 -9.04
C SER A 125 7.41 -26.92 -9.19
N LEU A 126 8.02 -27.77 -10.02
CA LEU A 126 9.43 -27.65 -10.38
C LEU A 126 9.71 -26.31 -11.09
N GLN A 127 8.74 -25.79 -11.84
CA GLN A 127 8.88 -24.49 -12.48
C GLN A 127 8.90 -23.37 -11.46
N ASP A 128 8.05 -23.44 -10.43
CA ASP A 128 8.07 -22.46 -9.33
C ASP A 128 9.40 -22.49 -8.58
N LEU A 129 9.96 -23.69 -8.32
CA LEU A 129 11.26 -23.80 -7.68
C LEU A 129 12.39 -23.18 -8.51
N ARG A 130 12.39 -23.41 -9.83
CA ARG A 130 13.37 -22.77 -10.72
C ARG A 130 13.25 -21.25 -10.68
N ASP A 131 12.03 -20.73 -10.69
CA ASP A 131 11.77 -19.29 -10.60
C ASP A 131 12.18 -18.72 -9.23
N ILE A 132 11.89 -19.44 -8.15
CA ILE A 132 12.30 -19.09 -6.78
C ILE A 132 13.83 -19.00 -6.69
N VAL A 133 14.55 -20.01 -7.18
CA VAL A 133 16.02 -20.01 -7.13
C VAL A 133 16.60 -18.88 -7.98
N ARG A 134 16.09 -18.69 -9.18
CA ARG A 134 16.51 -17.59 -10.08
C ARG A 134 16.29 -16.23 -9.42
N ARG A 135 15.09 -16.00 -8.86
CA ARG A 135 14.73 -14.76 -8.19
C ARG A 135 15.57 -14.51 -6.94
N SER A 136 15.76 -15.53 -6.10
CA SER A 136 16.59 -15.40 -4.90
C SER A 136 18.05 -15.13 -5.24
N SER A 137 18.59 -15.75 -6.30
CA SER A 137 19.95 -15.48 -6.78
C SER A 137 20.10 -14.05 -7.30
N ALA A 138 19.14 -13.54 -8.10
CA ALA A 138 19.13 -12.16 -8.57
C ALA A 138 19.04 -11.17 -7.41
N ASN A 139 18.20 -11.44 -6.41
CA ASN A 139 18.07 -10.60 -5.22
C ASN A 139 19.38 -10.53 -4.43
N LEU A 140 20.06 -11.66 -4.21
CA LEU A 140 21.34 -11.68 -3.52
C LEU A 140 22.42 -10.88 -4.26
N LEU A 141 22.45 -10.94 -5.61
CA LEU A 141 23.35 -10.12 -6.43
C LEU A 141 23.04 -8.61 -6.28
N ASN A 142 21.80 -8.25 -6.05
CA ASN A 142 21.37 -6.87 -5.79
C ASN A 142 21.48 -6.45 -4.30
N GLY A 143 22.07 -7.30 -3.45
CA GLY A 143 22.23 -7.02 -2.01
C GLY A 143 20.94 -7.10 -1.20
N ILE A 144 19.92 -7.79 -1.73
CA ILE A 144 18.63 -8.03 -1.07
C ILE A 144 18.68 -9.39 -0.38
N ASP A 145 18.28 -9.42 0.88
CA ASP A 145 18.16 -10.65 1.66
C ASP A 145 17.11 -11.59 1.05
N SER A 146 17.52 -12.77 0.66
CA SER A 146 16.63 -13.77 0.09
C SER A 146 17.20 -15.18 0.31
N GLU A 147 16.37 -16.05 0.85
CA GLU A 147 16.72 -17.44 1.16
C GLU A 147 15.83 -18.38 0.36
N VAL A 148 16.36 -19.55 0.00
CA VAL A 148 15.57 -20.65 -0.56
C VAL A 148 15.37 -21.70 0.52
N LEU A 149 14.13 -22.02 0.85
CA LEU A 149 13.76 -22.91 1.92
C LEU A 149 13.21 -24.23 1.39
N THR A 150 13.61 -25.32 2.03
CA THR A 150 13.00 -26.65 1.89
C THR A 150 11.68 -26.75 2.66
N PRO A 151 10.78 -27.71 2.33
CA PRO A 151 9.55 -27.92 3.09
C PRO A 151 9.77 -28.11 4.60
N ALA A 152 10.84 -28.79 5.00
CA ALA A 152 11.17 -28.98 6.40
C ALA A 152 11.51 -27.66 7.12
N GLN A 153 12.28 -26.78 6.47
CA GLN A 153 12.60 -25.44 6.99
C GLN A 153 11.36 -24.55 7.04
N ILE A 154 10.48 -24.63 6.03
CA ILE A 154 9.18 -23.93 6.03
C ILE A 154 8.37 -24.34 7.25
N LYS A 155 8.29 -25.64 7.54
CA LYS A 155 7.56 -26.18 8.70
C LYS A 155 8.15 -25.76 10.05
N GLN A 156 9.48 -25.54 10.12
CA GLN A 156 10.14 -25.00 11.32
C GLN A 156 9.77 -23.54 11.57
N ILE A 157 9.72 -22.72 10.51
CA ILE A 157 9.37 -21.29 10.59
C ILE A 157 7.87 -21.14 10.87
N GLU A 158 7.03 -21.90 10.15
CA GLU A 158 5.56 -21.87 10.25
C GLU A 158 5.01 -23.25 10.62
N PRO A 159 4.94 -23.59 11.91
CA PRO A 159 4.49 -24.91 12.35
C PRO A 159 3.05 -25.25 11.97
N THR A 160 2.21 -24.27 11.67
CA THR A 160 0.79 -24.49 11.33
C THR A 160 0.58 -24.87 9.87
N ILE A 161 1.55 -24.63 8.97
CA ILE A 161 1.42 -24.89 7.55
C ILE A 161 1.37 -26.41 7.24
N ASN A 162 0.54 -26.78 6.29
CA ASN A 162 0.46 -28.16 5.80
C ASN A 162 1.49 -28.40 4.70
N ILE A 163 2.48 -29.25 4.96
CA ILE A 163 3.52 -29.64 3.99
C ILE A 163 3.32 -31.07 3.43
N SER A 164 2.15 -31.65 3.61
CA SER A 164 1.85 -32.98 3.07
C SER A 164 1.96 -32.99 1.55
N GLN A 165 2.57 -34.03 1.01
CA GLN A 165 2.68 -34.22 -0.43
C GLN A 165 1.37 -34.76 -1.06
N GLN A 166 0.37 -35.04 -0.24
CA GLN A 166 -0.95 -35.53 -0.67
C GLN A 166 -1.98 -34.40 -0.84
N THR A 167 -1.55 -33.14 -0.71
CA THR A 167 -2.39 -31.98 -0.95
C THR A 167 -2.54 -31.73 -2.46
N ARG A 168 -3.56 -30.98 -2.84
CA ARG A 168 -3.80 -30.53 -4.22
C ARG A 168 -2.62 -29.69 -4.77
N TYR A 169 -2.01 -28.92 -3.90
CA TYR A 169 -0.85 -28.07 -4.20
C TYR A 169 0.28 -28.37 -3.20
N PRO A 170 1.04 -29.48 -3.37
CA PRO A 170 2.12 -29.83 -2.46
C PRO A 170 3.19 -28.75 -2.46
N ILE A 171 3.68 -28.40 -1.29
CA ILE A 171 4.75 -27.41 -1.15
C ILE A 171 6.09 -28.09 -1.43
N LEU A 172 6.82 -27.60 -2.43
CA LEU A 172 8.13 -28.12 -2.82
C LEU A 172 9.29 -27.27 -2.28
N GLY A 173 9.04 -26.01 -1.93
CA GLY A 173 9.98 -25.06 -1.37
C GLY A 173 9.41 -23.66 -1.31
N ALA A 174 10.21 -22.71 -0.89
CA ALA A 174 9.83 -21.30 -0.84
C ALA A 174 11.03 -20.37 -1.03
N SER A 175 10.79 -19.14 -1.49
CA SER A 175 11.69 -18.02 -1.21
C SER A 175 11.26 -17.34 0.09
N PHE A 176 12.23 -16.86 0.86
CA PHE A 176 11.99 -16.18 2.12
C PHE A 176 12.82 -14.90 2.19
N GLN A 177 12.17 -13.78 2.50
CA GLN A 177 12.82 -12.52 2.79
C GLN A 177 12.62 -12.15 4.25
N PRO A 178 13.64 -12.30 5.11
CA PRO A 178 13.53 -12.03 6.57
C PRO A 178 13.15 -10.58 6.88
N ARG A 179 13.67 -9.61 6.14
CA ARG A 179 13.39 -8.17 6.36
C ARG A 179 12.03 -7.71 5.86
N GLY A 180 11.34 -8.51 5.08
CA GLY A 180 9.95 -8.25 4.70
C GLY A 180 9.00 -8.32 5.90
N GLY A 181 7.80 -7.82 5.75
CA GLY A 181 6.83 -7.84 6.85
C GLY A 181 5.51 -7.16 6.51
N VAL A 182 4.83 -6.69 7.54
CA VAL A 182 3.56 -5.99 7.42
C VAL A 182 3.61 -4.63 8.12
N ALA A 183 2.89 -3.66 7.60
CA ALA A 183 2.69 -2.37 8.24
C ALA A 183 1.19 -2.12 8.49
N ARG A 184 0.85 -1.03 9.14
CA ARG A 184 -0.54 -0.65 9.31
C ARG A 184 -0.91 0.52 8.40
N HIS A 185 -1.76 0.27 7.43
CA HIS A 185 -2.09 1.20 6.34
C HIS A 185 -2.62 2.56 6.82
N ASP A 186 -3.51 2.58 7.83
CA ASP A 186 -4.04 3.79 8.43
C ASP A 186 -2.94 4.57 9.18
N ALA A 187 -2.12 3.88 9.97
CA ALA A 187 -1.00 4.50 10.69
C ALA A 187 0.04 5.12 9.73
N VAL A 188 0.29 4.48 8.60
CA VAL A 188 1.18 5.01 7.54
C VAL A 188 0.61 6.31 6.96
N ALA A 189 -0.66 6.31 6.54
CA ALA A 189 -1.31 7.49 5.99
C ALA A 189 -1.34 8.65 7.01
N TRP A 190 -1.71 8.37 8.24
CA TRP A 190 -1.75 9.37 9.30
C TRP A 190 -0.37 9.88 9.72
N GLY A 191 0.63 9.01 9.73
CA GLY A 191 2.01 9.38 9.99
C GLY A 191 2.53 10.38 8.96
N PHE A 192 2.37 10.08 7.67
CA PHE A 192 2.74 10.98 6.59
C PHE A 192 1.91 12.27 6.59
N ALA A 193 0.60 12.21 6.84
CA ALA A 193 -0.24 13.40 6.93
C ALA A 193 0.25 14.35 8.03
N ARG A 194 0.51 13.83 9.23
CA ARG A 194 1.08 14.61 10.34
C ARG A 194 2.47 15.16 10.02
N GLY A 195 3.29 14.36 9.33
CA GLY A 195 4.61 14.78 8.88
C GLY A 195 4.52 15.91 7.86
N ALA A 196 3.71 15.77 6.83
CA ALA A 196 3.49 16.76 5.78
C ALA A 196 2.90 18.08 6.34
N ASP A 197 1.90 17.98 7.22
CA ASP A 197 1.30 19.16 7.88
C ASP A 197 2.32 19.97 8.68
N ARG A 198 3.31 19.32 9.35
CA ARG A 198 4.39 20.00 10.06
C ARG A 198 5.31 20.85 9.16
N TYR A 199 5.41 20.46 7.90
CA TYR A 199 6.14 21.22 6.87
C TYR A 199 5.25 22.22 6.12
N GLY A 200 4.01 22.42 6.56
CA GLY A 200 3.10 23.41 6.00
C GLY A 200 2.33 22.96 4.76
N VAL A 201 2.33 21.66 4.45
CA VAL A 201 1.50 21.11 3.37
C VAL A 201 0.02 21.26 3.73
N ASP A 202 -0.78 21.76 2.79
CA ASP A 202 -2.23 21.85 2.97
C ASP A 202 -2.88 20.54 2.49
N ILE A 203 -3.52 19.81 3.40
CA ILE A 203 -4.20 18.56 3.11
C ILE A 203 -5.69 18.83 3.07
N ILE A 204 -6.27 18.76 1.86
CA ILE A 204 -7.62 19.22 1.58
C ILE A 204 -8.48 18.00 1.26
N GLN A 205 -9.27 17.57 2.22
CA GLN A 205 -10.21 16.45 2.09
C GLN A 205 -11.56 16.94 1.53
N ASN A 206 -12.37 16.02 0.99
CA ASN A 206 -13.64 16.32 0.32
C ASN A 206 -13.48 17.39 -0.77
N CYS A 207 -12.42 17.27 -1.57
CA CYS A 207 -12.06 18.15 -2.68
C CYS A 207 -11.71 17.28 -3.89
N GLU A 208 -12.71 16.94 -4.68
CA GLU A 208 -12.53 16.12 -5.87
C GLU A 208 -12.00 16.96 -7.03
N VAL A 209 -10.97 16.45 -7.71
CA VAL A 209 -10.49 17.02 -8.97
C VAL A 209 -11.39 16.53 -10.09
N THR A 210 -12.00 17.48 -10.80
CA THR A 210 -12.98 17.24 -11.88
C THR A 210 -12.46 17.62 -13.25
N GLY A 211 -11.25 18.19 -13.34
CA GLY A 211 -10.62 18.57 -14.60
C GLY A 211 -9.16 19.03 -14.42
N ILE A 212 -8.38 18.96 -15.49
CA ILE A 212 -7.02 19.48 -15.56
C ILE A 212 -6.96 20.59 -16.60
N ARG A 213 -6.68 21.81 -16.15
CA ARG A 213 -6.62 22.97 -17.05
C ARG A 213 -5.22 23.11 -17.65
N GLN A 214 -5.17 23.31 -18.97
CA GLN A 214 -3.94 23.42 -19.73
C GLN A 214 -3.95 24.70 -20.60
N LYS A 215 -2.75 25.24 -20.85
CA LYS A 215 -2.53 26.33 -21.80
C LYS A 215 -1.18 26.12 -22.49
N ASN A 216 -1.15 26.14 -23.81
CA ASN A 216 0.07 25.99 -24.61
C ASN A 216 0.90 24.74 -24.22
N GLY A 217 0.24 23.58 -24.06
CA GLY A 217 0.90 22.31 -23.71
C GLY A 217 1.43 22.21 -22.28
N SER A 218 1.06 23.14 -21.40
CA SER A 218 1.49 23.15 -19.99
C SER A 218 0.27 23.16 -19.08
N VAL A 219 0.34 22.47 -17.95
CA VAL A 219 -0.69 22.52 -16.91
C VAL A 219 -0.70 23.91 -16.25
N THR A 220 -1.88 24.43 -15.97
CA THR A 220 -2.07 25.72 -15.29
C THR A 220 -2.82 25.58 -13.96
N GLY A 221 -3.39 24.43 -13.69
CA GLY A 221 -4.10 24.12 -12.46
C GLY A 221 -5.12 23.00 -12.65
N VAL A 222 -5.95 22.83 -11.64
CA VAL A 222 -7.00 21.81 -11.59
C VAL A 222 -8.36 22.43 -11.27
N GLU A 223 -9.39 21.90 -11.91
CA GLU A 223 -10.78 22.16 -11.52
C GLU A 223 -11.15 21.22 -10.38
N THR A 224 -11.85 21.71 -9.40
CA THR A 224 -12.27 20.90 -8.25
C THR A 224 -13.72 21.21 -7.86
N THR A 225 -14.30 20.37 -7.02
CA THR A 225 -15.60 20.62 -6.38
C THR A 225 -15.60 21.85 -5.46
N ARG A 226 -14.41 22.43 -5.18
CA ARG A 226 -14.23 23.65 -4.39
C ARG A 226 -13.69 24.82 -5.22
N GLY A 227 -13.85 24.76 -6.55
CA GLY A 227 -13.39 25.78 -7.48
C GLY A 227 -12.03 25.47 -8.11
N PHE A 228 -11.56 26.40 -8.94
CA PHE A 228 -10.29 26.28 -9.63
C PHE A 228 -9.11 26.59 -8.69
N ILE A 229 -8.08 25.73 -8.76
CA ILE A 229 -6.83 25.90 -8.00
C ILE A 229 -5.69 25.98 -9.02
N ALA A 230 -4.99 27.12 -9.04
CA ALA A 230 -3.85 27.33 -9.94
C ALA A 230 -2.62 26.55 -9.47
N GLY A 231 -1.88 26.00 -10.43
CA GLY A 231 -0.62 25.30 -10.14
C GLY A 231 0.10 24.93 -11.43
N SER A 232 1.42 25.13 -11.45
CA SER A 232 2.26 24.80 -12.62
C SER A 232 2.85 23.39 -12.57
N LYS A 233 2.66 22.68 -11.46
CA LYS A 233 3.08 21.27 -11.27
C LYS A 233 1.93 20.52 -10.62
N VAL A 234 1.46 19.48 -11.29
CA VAL A 234 0.37 18.61 -10.82
C VAL A 234 0.85 17.17 -10.87
N GLY A 235 0.84 16.49 -9.73
CA GLY A 235 1.15 15.07 -9.63
C GLY A 235 -0.12 14.25 -9.42
N ILE A 236 -0.40 13.32 -10.31
CA ILE A 236 -1.52 12.38 -10.18
C ILE A 236 -1.04 11.13 -9.44
N VAL A 237 -1.60 10.90 -8.26
CA VAL A 237 -1.23 9.79 -7.34
C VAL A 237 -2.51 9.10 -6.84
N ALA A 238 -3.35 8.69 -7.79
CA ALA A 238 -4.71 8.25 -7.53
C ALA A 238 -4.96 6.75 -7.78
N ALA A 239 -3.88 5.94 -7.87
CA ALA A 239 -3.95 4.49 -8.10
C ALA A 239 -4.91 4.15 -9.25
N GLY A 240 -5.86 3.22 -9.07
CA GLY A 240 -6.80 2.78 -10.10
C GLY A 240 -7.70 3.88 -10.70
N HIS A 241 -7.72 5.09 -10.14
CA HIS A 241 -8.42 6.23 -10.73
C HIS A 241 -7.51 7.11 -11.62
N SER A 242 -6.24 6.77 -11.77
CA SER A 242 -5.27 7.59 -12.52
C SER A 242 -5.60 7.69 -14.00
N SER A 243 -6.18 6.64 -14.62
CA SER A 243 -6.62 6.68 -16.02
C SER A 243 -7.76 7.67 -16.25
N VAL A 244 -8.70 7.79 -15.31
CA VAL A 244 -9.78 8.79 -15.38
C VAL A 244 -9.22 10.21 -15.30
N LEU A 245 -8.27 10.45 -14.42
CA LEU A 245 -7.61 11.75 -14.29
C LEU A 245 -6.71 12.08 -15.50
N ALA A 246 -6.10 11.05 -16.11
CA ALA A 246 -5.32 11.22 -17.35
C ALA A 246 -6.20 11.68 -18.51
N ASP A 247 -7.43 11.16 -18.62
CA ASP A 247 -8.41 11.55 -19.65
C ASP A 247 -8.76 13.04 -19.57
N TYR A 248 -8.81 13.63 -18.37
CA TYR A 248 -8.99 15.08 -18.20
C TYR A 248 -7.86 15.92 -18.81
N ALA A 249 -6.71 15.32 -19.05
CA ALA A 249 -5.57 15.94 -19.75
C ALA A 249 -5.44 15.51 -21.21
N GLY A 250 -6.38 14.71 -21.74
CA GLY A 250 -6.31 14.13 -23.06
C GLY A 250 -5.25 13.04 -23.21
N LEU A 251 -4.86 12.39 -22.11
CA LEU A 251 -3.84 11.35 -22.08
C LEU A 251 -4.47 9.98 -21.87
N ARG A 252 -3.95 8.97 -22.56
CA ARG A 252 -4.32 7.57 -22.34
C ARG A 252 -3.19 6.85 -21.62
N MET A 253 -3.52 6.18 -20.53
CA MET A 253 -2.57 5.39 -19.73
C MET A 253 -2.72 3.89 -20.03
N PRO A 254 -1.62 3.12 -20.08
CA PRO A 254 -1.65 1.67 -20.24
C PRO A 254 -1.98 0.99 -18.90
N ILE A 255 -3.10 1.37 -18.30
CA ILE A 255 -3.54 0.89 -16.98
C ILE A 255 -4.96 0.35 -17.10
N GLU A 256 -5.17 -0.84 -16.56
CA GLU A 256 -6.49 -1.40 -16.32
C GLU A 256 -6.78 -1.42 -14.81
N SER A 257 -8.01 -1.07 -14.44
CA SER A 257 -8.43 -1.01 -13.03
C SER A 257 -9.33 -2.18 -12.71
N HIS A 258 -8.91 -3.01 -11.76
CA HIS A 258 -9.65 -4.21 -11.34
C HIS A 258 -9.93 -4.19 -9.84
N PRO A 259 -11.09 -4.69 -9.39
CA PRO A 259 -11.30 -4.97 -7.97
C PRO A 259 -10.34 -6.06 -7.48
N LEU A 260 -9.60 -5.75 -6.41
CA LEU A 260 -8.74 -6.70 -5.70
C LEU A 260 -9.31 -6.92 -4.31
N GLN A 261 -9.67 -8.17 -4.00
CA GLN A 261 -10.45 -8.48 -2.82
C GLN A 261 -9.58 -9.05 -1.69
N ALA A 262 -9.97 -8.71 -0.48
CA ALA A 262 -9.39 -9.25 0.74
C ALA A 262 -10.45 -9.44 1.83
N LEU A 263 -10.12 -10.22 2.84
CA LEU A 263 -10.96 -10.49 4.00
C LEU A 263 -10.16 -10.54 5.29
N VAL A 264 -10.83 -10.34 6.42
CA VAL A 264 -10.27 -10.57 7.76
C VAL A 264 -11.11 -11.53 8.56
N SER A 265 -10.42 -12.32 9.39
CA SER A 265 -11.03 -13.22 10.36
C SER A 265 -11.37 -12.53 11.68
N GLU A 266 -12.04 -13.24 12.57
CA GLU A 266 -12.04 -12.95 14.00
C GLU A 266 -10.59 -12.96 14.55
N PRO A 267 -10.30 -12.19 15.63
CA PRO A 267 -8.96 -12.17 16.21
C PRO A 267 -8.63 -13.50 16.89
N LEU A 268 -7.44 -13.99 16.63
CA LEU A 268 -6.87 -15.19 17.21
C LEU A 268 -5.67 -14.83 18.09
N LYS A 269 -5.25 -15.76 18.95
CA LYS A 269 -3.90 -15.69 19.54
C LYS A 269 -2.84 -15.73 18.43
N PRO A 270 -1.60 -15.28 18.67
CA PRO A 270 -0.54 -15.40 17.68
C PRO A 270 -0.36 -16.86 17.23
N VAL A 271 -0.65 -17.14 15.97
CA VAL A 271 -0.60 -18.49 15.36
C VAL A 271 0.09 -18.48 13.99
N LEU A 272 0.33 -17.31 13.42
CA LEU A 272 1.01 -17.14 12.14
C LEU A 272 2.05 -16.02 12.27
N ASN A 273 3.32 -16.39 12.20
CA ASN A 273 4.42 -15.46 12.45
C ASN A 273 4.90 -14.76 11.18
N THR A 274 4.74 -15.40 10.02
CA THR A 274 5.30 -14.96 8.74
C THR A 274 4.18 -14.64 7.76
N VAL A 275 4.41 -13.72 6.84
CA VAL A 275 3.54 -13.52 5.68
C VAL A 275 3.75 -14.67 4.71
N ILE A 276 2.71 -15.43 4.39
CA ILE A 276 2.75 -16.52 3.43
C ILE A 276 2.03 -16.11 2.16
N MET A 277 2.71 -16.27 1.03
CA MET A 277 2.17 -15.99 -0.30
C MET A 277 2.28 -17.25 -1.16
N SER A 278 1.30 -17.47 -2.03
CA SER A 278 1.34 -18.53 -3.02
C SER A 278 0.71 -18.04 -4.33
N ASN A 279 1.50 -18.02 -5.39
CA ASN A 279 1.01 -17.63 -6.71
C ASN A 279 0.13 -18.74 -7.33
N ALA A 280 0.43 -20.03 -7.06
CA ALA A 280 -0.31 -21.15 -7.62
C ALA A 280 -1.76 -21.21 -7.14
N VAL A 281 -2.01 -20.86 -5.88
CA VAL A 281 -3.36 -20.81 -5.30
C VAL A 281 -3.94 -19.41 -5.27
N HIS A 282 -3.23 -18.44 -5.83
CA HIS A 282 -3.61 -17.03 -5.86
C HIS A 282 -4.05 -16.51 -4.48
N GLY A 283 -3.22 -16.75 -3.47
CA GLY A 283 -3.55 -16.40 -2.11
C GLY A 283 -2.36 -15.93 -1.30
N TYR A 284 -2.60 -15.04 -0.37
CA TYR A 284 -1.68 -14.72 0.71
C TYR A 284 -2.42 -14.65 2.03
N ILE A 285 -1.69 -14.90 3.09
CA ILE A 285 -2.18 -14.80 4.46
C ILE A 285 -1.10 -14.19 5.36
N SER A 286 -1.54 -13.32 6.25
CA SER A 286 -0.74 -12.77 7.35
C SER A 286 -1.59 -12.64 8.59
N GLN A 287 -0.98 -12.47 9.75
CA GLN A 287 -1.72 -12.16 10.98
C GLN A 287 -1.40 -10.73 11.42
N SER A 288 -2.45 -9.94 11.68
CA SER A 288 -2.30 -8.58 12.19
C SER A 288 -1.84 -8.58 13.65
N ASP A 289 -1.30 -7.45 14.14
CA ASP A 289 -0.92 -7.30 15.55
C ASP A 289 -2.13 -7.32 16.50
N LYS A 290 -3.35 -7.21 15.97
CA LYS A 290 -4.60 -7.37 16.74
C LYS A 290 -5.09 -8.82 16.77
N GLY A 291 -4.47 -9.71 16.01
CA GLY A 291 -4.79 -11.12 15.97
C GLY A 291 -5.61 -11.57 14.76
N GLU A 292 -6.18 -10.67 13.94
CA GLU A 292 -6.95 -11.10 12.78
C GLU A 292 -6.04 -11.69 11.70
N LEU A 293 -6.46 -12.80 11.08
CA LEU A 293 -5.87 -13.27 9.83
C LEU A 293 -6.35 -12.35 8.69
N VAL A 294 -5.41 -11.83 7.94
CA VAL A 294 -5.65 -11.01 6.74
C VAL A 294 -5.36 -11.88 5.54
N ILE A 295 -6.37 -12.15 4.72
CA ILE A 295 -6.31 -13.05 3.58
C ILE A 295 -6.72 -12.29 2.34
N GLY A 296 -6.01 -12.50 1.23
CA GLY A 296 -6.33 -11.83 -0.02
C GLY A 296 -5.65 -12.46 -1.23
N ALA A 297 -5.69 -11.72 -2.33
CA ALA A 297 -5.14 -11.89 -3.66
C ALA A 297 -6.16 -12.21 -4.78
N GLY A 298 -7.45 -12.29 -4.49
CA GLY A 298 -8.46 -12.47 -5.55
C GLY A 298 -8.66 -11.18 -6.35
N ILE A 299 -8.30 -11.19 -7.62
CA ILE A 299 -8.59 -10.11 -8.58
C ILE A 299 -9.83 -10.51 -9.38
N ASP A 300 -10.81 -9.61 -9.49
CA ASP A 300 -11.93 -9.81 -10.39
C ASP A 300 -11.46 -9.81 -11.85
N PRO A 301 -11.94 -10.72 -12.70
CA PRO A 301 -11.45 -10.85 -14.09
C PRO A 301 -11.97 -9.77 -15.04
N TYR A 302 -12.65 -8.75 -14.53
CA TYR A 302 -13.22 -7.66 -15.32
C TYR A 302 -12.78 -6.30 -14.81
N ILE A 303 -12.68 -5.34 -15.72
CA ILE A 303 -12.39 -3.93 -15.39
C ILE A 303 -13.57 -3.35 -14.62
N GLY A 304 -13.31 -2.74 -13.48
CA GLY A 304 -14.35 -2.16 -12.65
C GLY A 304 -13.84 -1.35 -11.47
N TYR A 305 -14.72 -0.56 -10.90
CA TYR A 305 -14.46 0.28 -9.72
C TYR A 305 -15.27 -0.18 -8.50
N GLY A 306 -15.77 -1.41 -8.52
CA GLY A 306 -16.46 -2.02 -7.39
C GLY A 306 -15.53 -2.24 -6.20
N GLN A 307 -15.95 -1.82 -5.01
CA GLN A 307 -15.14 -1.96 -3.78
C GLN A 307 -15.75 -2.96 -2.79
N ARG A 308 -16.59 -3.84 -3.31
CA ARG A 308 -17.24 -4.93 -2.55
C ARG A 308 -16.64 -6.26 -2.95
N GLY A 309 -16.61 -7.21 -2.00
CA GLY A 309 -16.24 -8.57 -2.29
C GLY A 309 -17.33 -9.32 -3.05
N SER A 310 -16.93 -10.35 -3.78
CA SER A 310 -17.82 -11.32 -4.44
C SER A 310 -17.68 -12.70 -3.80
N TYR A 311 -18.76 -13.46 -3.81
CA TYR A 311 -18.78 -14.80 -3.18
C TYR A 311 -17.76 -15.74 -3.82
N SER A 312 -17.68 -15.79 -5.14
CA SER A 312 -16.78 -16.68 -5.88
C SER A 312 -15.30 -16.45 -5.57
N VAL A 313 -14.87 -15.18 -5.46
CA VAL A 313 -13.49 -14.84 -5.13
C VAL A 313 -13.15 -15.23 -3.68
N ILE A 314 -14.08 -15.00 -2.76
CA ILE A 314 -13.89 -15.36 -1.35
C ILE A 314 -13.83 -16.86 -1.17
N GLU A 315 -14.74 -17.61 -1.79
CA GLU A 315 -14.76 -19.07 -1.75
C GLU A 315 -13.43 -19.64 -2.22
N GLY A 316 -12.91 -19.17 -3.36
CA GLY A 316 -11.61 -19.58 -3.88
C GLY A 316 -10.46 -19.27 -2.94
N ASN A 317 -10.42 -18.06 -2.37
CA ASN A 317 -9.38 -17.65 -1.41
C ASN A 317 -9.44 -18.49 -0.12
N ILE A 318 -10.62 -18.71 0.43
CA ILE A 318 -10.78 -19.50 1.65
C ILE A 318 -10.42 -20.97 1.38
N ALA A 319 -10.84 -21.55 0.28
CA ALA A 319 -10.49 -22.92 -0.09
C ALA A 319 -8.97 -23.12 -0.17
N ALA A 320 -8.26 -22.19 -0.82
CA ALA A 320 -6.81 -22.20 -0.92
C ALA A 320 -6.12 -22.11 0.46
N ILE A 321 -6.58 -21.19 1.30
CA ILE A 321 -5.98 -20.98 2.63
C ILE A 321 -6.27 -22.17 3.56
N VAL A 322 -7.45 -22.75 3.52
CA VAL A 322 -7.79 -23.94 4.34
C VAL A 322 -6.98 -25.15 3.90
N GLU A 323 -6.62 -25.28 2.63
CA GLU A 323 -5.73 -26.34 2.15
C GLU A 323 -4.30 -26.18 2.70
N LEU A 324 -3.77 -24.95 2.71
CA LEU A 324 -2.47 -24.64 3.28
C LEU A 324 -2.46 -24.68 4.82
N PHE A 325 -3.58 -24.30 5.44
CA PHE A 325 -3.75 -24.21 6.89
C PHE A 325 -5.06 -24.87 7.36
N PRO A 326 -5.16 -26.21 7.38
CA PRO A 326 -6.40 -26.90 7.75
C PRO A 326 -6.95 -26.53 9.15
N ASN A 327 -6.05 -26.11 10.05
CA ASN A 327 -6.41 -25.67 11.40
C ASN A 327 -7.27 -24.40 11.43
N PHE A 328 -7.27 -23.62 10.34
CA PHE A 328 -8.09 -22.39 10.23
C PHE A 328 -9.49 -22.62 9.68
N SER A 329 -9.87 -23.86 9.38
CA SER A 329 -11.19 -24.21 8.80
C SER A 329 -12.41 -23.80 9.66
N ARG A 330 -12.23 -23.56 10.96
CA ARG A 330 -13.30 -23.14 11.88
C ARG A 330 -13.26 -21.65 12.23
N VAL A 331 -12.29 -20.91 11.71
CA VAL A 331 -12.13 -19.49 11.98
C VAL A 331 -13.22 -18.70 11.25
N LYS A 332 -13.87 -17.78 11.95
CA LYS A 332 -14.97 -17.00 11.39
C LYS A 332 -14.43 -15.79 10.62
N MET A 333 -15.00 -15.54 9.46
CA MET A 333 -14.76 -14.31 8.71
C MET A 333 -15.57 -13.16 9.32
N LEU A 334 -14.93 -12.02 9.58
CA LEU A 334 -15.63 -10.82 10.08
C LEU A 334 -16.02 -9.87 8.95
N ARG A 335 -15.14 -9.65 7.99
CA ARG A 335 -15.34 -8.65 6.94
C ARG A 335 -14.55 -8.99 5.68
N GLN A 336 -15.12 -8.57 4.55
CA GLN A 336 -14.48 -8.56 3.24
C GLN A 336 -14.57 -7.15 2.62
N TRP A 337 -13.67 -6.85 1.70
CA TRP A 337 -13.67 -5.61 0.92
C TRP A 337 -12.93 -5.78 -0.40
N GLY A 338 -13.06 -4.81 -1.31
CA GLY A 338 -12.25 -4.70 -2.52
C GLY A 338 -11.55 -3.35 -2.59
N GLY A 339 -10.30 -3.33 -3.02
CA GLY A 339 -9.59 -2.16 -3.49
C GLY A 339 -9.62 -2.10 -5.01
N ILE A 340 -9.22 -0.96 -5.59
CA ILE A 340 -9.09 -0.82 -7.04
C ILE A 340 -7.61 -0.88 -7.40
N VAL A 341 -7.15 -2.04 -7.84
CA VAL A 341 -5.78 -2.21 -8.28
C VAL A 341 -5.60 -1.65 -9.69
N ASP A 342 -4.50 -0.97 -9.91
CA ASP A 342 -4.06 -0.41 -11.19
C ASP A 342 -3.00 -1.32 -11.81
N VAL A 343 -3.41 -2.10 -12.81
CA VAL A 343 -2.56 -3.11 -13.44
C VAL A 343 -1.93 -2.54 -14.70
N CYS A 344 -0.60 -2.59 -14.77
CA CYS A 344 0.19 -2.32 -15.97
C CYS A 344 0.56 -3.63 -16.68
N PRO A 345 0.75 -3.63 -18.02
CA PRO A 345 1.09 -4.84 -18.77
C PRO A 345 2.39 -5.53 -18.34
N ASP A 346 3.35 -4.75 -17.85
CA ASP A 346 4.67 -5.21 -17.36
C ASP A 346 4.73 -5.37 -15.83
N ALA A 347 3.60 -5.15 -15.16
CA ALA A 347 3.49 -5.16 -13.70
C ALA A 347 4.46 -4.20 -12.97
N CYS A 348 4.92 -3.13 -13.67
CA CYS A 348 5.81 -2.11 -13.12
C CYS A 348 5.08 -0.78 -12.92
N PRO A 349 5.44 0.00 -11.90
CA PRO A 349 4.83 1.30 -11.65
C PRO A 349 5.22 2.34 -12.71
N ILE A 350 4.33 3.27 -12.96
CA ILE A 350 4.55 4.43 -13.83
C ILE A 350 4.89 5.63 -12.95
N ILE A 351 6.16 6.02 -12.91
CA ILE A 351 6.64 7.23 -12.26
C ILE A 351 7.27 8.09 -13.35
N SER A 352 6.51 9.02 -13.92
CA SER A 352 6.91 9.63 -15.19
C SER A 352 6.45 11.07 -15.35
N LEU A 353 7.20 11.78 -16.18
CA LEU A 353 6.77 12.97 -16.91
C LEU A 353 5.70 12.58 -17.93
N THR A 354 4.89 13.57 -18.35
CA THR A 354 3.92 13.40 -19.42
C THR A 354 4.24 14.36 -20.59
N PRO A 355 3.61 14.19 -21.76
CA PRO A 355 3.68 15.17 -22.84
C PRO A 355 3.14 16.56 -22.43
N VAL A 356 2.31 16.64 -21.40
CA VAL A 356 1.82 17.91 -20.84
C VAL A 356 2.81 18.41 -19.82
N LYS A 357 3.50 19.51 -20.13
CA LYS A 357 4.53 20.08 -19.25
C LYS A 357 3.94 20.42 -17.86
N GLY A 358 4.61 19.95 -16.82
CA GLY A 358 4.18 20.16 -15.43
C GLY A 358 3.16 19.15 -14.91
N LEU A 359 2.72 18.18 -15.73
CA LEU A 359 1.87 17.08 -15.29
C LEU A 359 2.72 15.81 -15.10
N TYR A 360 2.57 15.16 -13.96
CA TYR A 360 3.33 13.97 -13.54
C TYR A 360 2.39 12.85 -13.10
N PHE A 361 2.81 11.61 -13.28
CA PHE A 361 2.09 10.44 -12.77
C PHE A 361 2.96 9.62 -11.81
N ASN A 362 2.32 9.09 -10.77
CA ASN A 362 2.82 8.06 -9.88
C ASN A 362 1.67 7.07 -9.62
N CYS A 363 1.61 6.02 -10.43
CA CYS A 363 0.51 5.06 -10.47
C CYS A 363 0.97 3.74 -11.07
N GLY A 364 0.04 2.80 -11.33
CA GLY A 364 0.37 1.51 -11.93
C GLY A 364 1.12 0.57 -10.99
N TRP A 365 0.99 0.73 -9.69
CA TRP A 365 1.70 -0.07 -8.69
C TRP A 365 1.21 -1.51 -8.62
N GLY A 366 0.02 -1.78 -9.14
CA GLY A 366 -0.55 -3.12 -9.13
C GLY A 366 -0.67 -3.66 -7.70
N THR A 367 -0.01 -4.78 -7.46
CA THR A 367 0.10 -5.42 -6.14
C THR A 367 1.46 -5.16 -5.47
N GLY A 368 2.25 -4.26 -6.03
CA GLY A 368 3.58 -3.88 -5.54
C GLY A 368 3.61 -2.80 -4.48
#